data_6e4c5b1876534cacf9b83b31d393e7b4
#
_entry.id   6e4c5b1876534cacf9b83b31d393e7b4
#
_cell.length_a   1.000
_cell.length_b   1.000
_cell.length_c   1.000
_cell.angle_alpha   90.00
_cell.angle_beta   90.00
_cell.angle_gamma   90.00
#
_symmetry.space_group_name_H-M   'P 1'
#
loop_
_entity.id
_entity.type
_entity.pdbx_description
1 polymer ?
#
loop_
_entity_poly.entity_id
_entity_poly.type
_entity_poly.pdbx_seq_one_letter_code
_entity_poly.pdbx_strand_id
1 'polypeptide(L)'
;SFRFTQAFDRVNRKLMDGKQISPKEEQIFVEEMVNSPQLYEYMRDAQDEYGLYVFIPYMFGTTYYGMQVCPEKSVLIPCFHDEAYVYMRLFRQAYVKARGMIYNAMPEMELANRVYDFTTTEQICMGIGMDTKIQSDADAFRKQFGIDKPFILYAGRKDVGKNVHTLLRYFAEWKHRKQDDLQLVLIGGGDIAIQSVLTQLLVKG
;
A
#
# COMPACT_ATOMS: atom_id res chain seq x y z
N SER A 1 -0.95 18.12 13.32
CA SER A 1 -1.15 17.34 12.10
C SER A 1 0.05 17.53 11.19
N PHE A 2 0.67 16.45 10.77
CA PHE A 2 1.74 16.47 9.78
C PHE A 2 1.19 17.02 8.46
N ARG A 3 1.85 18.03 7.88
CA ARG A 3 1.50 18.58 6.57
C ARG A 3 2.75 18.53 5.69
N PHE A 4 2.61 17.96 4.51
CA PHE A 4 3.64 18.01 3.48
C PHE A 4 3.86 19.44 2.98
N THR A 5 5.06 19.73 2.50
CA THR A 5 5.35 21.02 1.86
C THR A 5 4.72 21.10 0.46
N GLN A 6 4.58 22.32 -0.07
CA GLN A 6 4.14 22.51 -1.47
C GLN A 6 5.14 21.89 -2.48
N ALA A 7 6.42 21.79 -2.10
CA ALA A 7 7.43 21.15 -2.94
C ALA A 7 7.16 19.63 -3.05
N PHE A 8 6.92 18.97 -1.92
CA PHE A 8 6.52 17.58 -1.88
C PHE A 8 5.25 17.31 -2.69
N ASP A 9 4.19 18.13 -2.47
CA ASP A 9 2.92 17.95 -3.16
C ASP A 9 3.07 18.04 -4.70
N ARG A 10 3.94 18.94 -5.18
CA ARG A 10 4.23 19.05 -6.63
C ARG A 10 4.96 17.82 -7.16
N VAL A 11 5.95 17.34 -6.43
CA VAL A 11 6.73 16.14 -6.81
C VAL A 11 5.83 14.92 -6.81
N ASN A 12 5.06 14.72 -5.75
CA ASN A 12 4.14 13.60 -5.61
C ASN A 12 3.08 13.60 -6.73
N ARG A 13 2.54 14.76 -7.08
CA ARG A 13 1.60 14.88 -8.20
C ARG A 13 2.24 14.48 -9.54
N LYS A 14 3.49 14.87 -9.80
CA LYS A 14 4.21 14.43 -10.99
C LYS A 14 4.33 12.90 -11.06
N LEU A 15 4.69 12.27 -9.94
CA LEU A 15 4.78 10.80 -9.84
C LEU A 15 3.42 10.14 -10.08
N MET A 16 2.35 10.63 -9.46
CA MET A 16 0.99 10.12 -9.67
C MET A 16 0.50 10.29 -11.13
N ASP A 17 0.97 11.35 -11.82
CA ASP A 17 0.70 11.57 -13.26
C ASP A 17 1.59 10.70 -14.17
N GLY A 18 2.44 9.83 -13.62
CA GLY A 18 3.39 9.00 -14.38
C GLY A 18 4.54 9.78 -15.02
N LYS A 19 4.82 11.00 -14.55
CA LYS A 19 5.90 11.85 -15.06
C LYS A 19 7.23 11.49 -14.39
N GLN A 20 8.29 11.59 -15.16
CA GLN A 20 9.63 11.49 -14.61
C GLN A 20 9.95 12.70 -13.73
N ILE A 21 10.71 12.45 -12.67
CA ILE A 21 11.20 13.47 -11.74
C ILE A 21 12.75 13.49 -11.75
N SER A 22 13.31 14.63 -11.42
CA SER A 22 14.76 14.80 -11.32
C SER A 22 15.30 14.20 -10.01
N PRO A 23 16.62 13.90 -9.91
CA PRO A 23 17.23 13.43 -8.67
C PRO A 23 17.00 14.37 -7.47
N LYS A 24 16.93 15.68 -7.71
CA LYS A 24 16.61 16.67 -6.67
C LYS A 24 15.18 16.53 -6.17
N GLU A 25 14.26 16.24 -7.07
CA GLU A 25 12.85 15.99 -6.71
C GLU A 25 12.69 14.65 -5.99
N GLU A 26 13.42 13.61 -6.36
CA GLU A 26 13.47 12.36 -5.60
C GLU A 26 13.94 12.59 -4.16
N GLN A 27 14.93 13.45 -3.97
CA GLN A 27 15.43 13.81 -2.65
C GLN A 27 14.37 14.54 -1.81
N ILE A 28 13.64 15.51 -2.39
CA ILE A 28 12.52 16.18 -1.72
C ILE A 28 11.46 15.16 -1.27
N PHE A 29 11.14 14.20 -2.13
CA PHE A 29 10.15 13.18 -1.80
C PHE A 29 10.55 12.37 -0.56
N VAL A 30 11.76 11.82 -0.55
CA VAL A 30 12.19 10.91 0.52
C VAL A 30 12.48 11.64 1.83
N GLU A 31 12.90 12.90 1.79
CA GLU A 31 13.14 13.71 2.99
C GLU A 31 11.85 14.03 3.75
N GLU A 32 10.73 14.21 3.03
CA GLU A 32 9.46 14.54 3.64
C GLU A 32 8.57 13.33 3.92
N MET A 33 8.86 12.16 3.31
CA MET A 33 8.05 10.96 3.48
C MET A 33 8.45 10.18 4.73
N VAL A 34 7.75 10.43 5.85
CA VAL A 34 7.97 9.78 7.17
C VAL A 34 9.44 9.63 7.49
N ASN A 35 10.05 10.66 8.04
CA ASN A 35 11.48 10.74 8.28
C ASN A 35 11.80 10.97 9.76
N SER A 36 12.90 10.40 10.27
CA SER A 36 13.35 10.55 11.65
C SER A 36 14.90 10.51 11.75
N PRO A 37 15.56 11.67 11.68
CA PRO A 37 17.02 11.74 11.83
C PRO A 37 17.55 11.11 13.12
N GLN A 38 16.82 11.26 14.24
CA GLN A 38 17.20 10.68 15.53
C GLN A 38 17.23 9.15 15.50
N LEU A 39 16.38 8.51 14.68
CA LEU A 39 16.43 7.06 14.48
C LEU A 39 17.78 6.64 13.88
N TYR A 40 18.28 7.38 12.90
CA TYR A 40 19.55 7.02 12.24
C TYR A 40 20.76 7.27 13.13
N GLU A 41 20.72 8.30 13.99
CA GLU A 41 21.73 8.54 15.01
C GLU A 41 21.74 7.38 16.00
N TYR A 42 20.60 7.02 16.56
CA TYR A 42 20.47 5.86 17.45
C TYR A 42 20.97 4.57 16.80
N MET A 43 20.60 4.29 15.56
CA MET A 43 21.04 3.10 14.84
C MET A 43 22.56 3.05 14.64
N ARG A 44 23.22 4.21 14.41
CA ARG A 44 24.68 4.27 14.32
C ARG A 44 25.37 3.96 15.65
N ASP A 45 24.81 4.51 16.74
CA ASP A 45 25.39 4.34 18.07
C ASP A 45 25.17 2.93 18.62
N ALA A 46 24.02 2.32 18.32
CA ALA A 46 23.59 1.03 18.83
C ALA A 46 23.74 -0.14 17.82
N GLN A 47 24.50 0.04 16.74
CA GLN A 47 24.54 -0.97 15.67
C GLN A 47 25.09 -2.35 16.12
N ASP A 48 25.90 -2.40 17.18
CA ASP A 48 26.43 -3.65 17.74
C ASP A 48 25.44 -4.37 18.68
N GLU A 49 24.37 -3.69 19.10
CA GLU A 49 23.30 -4.26 19.91
C GLU A 49 22.30 -5.07 19.11
N TYR A 50 22.25 -4.86 17.79
CA TYR A 50 21.27 -5.49 16.89
C TYR A 50 21.94 -6.40 15.86
N GLY A 51 21.45 -7.63 15.77
CA GLY A 51 21.87 -8.59 14.72
C GLY A 51 21.26 -8.32 13.36
N LEU A 52 20.08 -7.68 13.32
CA LEU A 52 19.32 -7.42 12.10
C LEU A 52 18.41 -6.21 12.29
N TYR A 53 18.25 -5.41 11.23
CA TYR A 53 17.24 -4.37 11.10
C TYR A 53 16.22 -4.77 10.05
N VAL A 54 14.93 -4.71 10.38
CA VAL A 54 13.85 -5.01 9.44
C VAL A 54 13.07 -3.73 9.15
N PHE A 55 12.95 -3.38 7.88
CA PHE A 55 12.25 -2.20 7.40
C PHE A 55 11.00 -2.56 6.64
N ILE A 56 9.94 -1.74 6.78
CA ILE A 56 8.66 -1.85 6.09
C ILE A 56 7.94 -0.50 6.08
N PRO A 57 7.33 -0.05 4.99
CA PRO A 57 7.52 -0.39 3.60
C PRO A 57 8.69 0.39 2.95
N TYR A 58 8.85 0.28 1.63
CA TYR A 58 9.99 0.82 0.89
C TYR A 58 10.03 2.35 0.77
N MET A 59 8.87 3.02 0.66
CA MET A 59 8.80 4.42 0.24
C MET A 59 9.08 5.46 1.33
N PHE A 60 9.27 5.05 2.58
CA PHE A 60 9.48 5.97 3.70
C PHE A 60 10.93 6.42 3.82
N GLY A 61 11.12 7.69 4.24
CA GLY A 61 12.44 8.22 4.56
C GLY A 61 13.13 7.40 5.65
N THR A 62 12.39 6.94 6.67
CA THR A 62 12.90 6.05 7.70
C THR A 62 13.49 4.77 7.13
N THR A 63 12.89 4.19 6.11
CA THR A 63 13.42 3.02 5.40
C THR A 63 14.64 3.38 4.57
N TYR A 64 14.52 4.41 3.71
CA TYR A 64 15.58 4.80 2.79
C TYR A 64 16.88 5.18 3.52
N TYR A 65 16.80 6.03 4.52
CA TYR A 65 17.98 6.45 5.28
C TYR A 65 18.44 5.39 6.29
N GLY A 66 17.49 4.72 6.97
CA GLY A 66 17.81 3.70 7.96
C GLY A 66 18.59 2.52 7.37
N MET A 67 18.17 2.03 6.21
CA MET A 67 18.85 0.92 5.51
C MET A 67 20.29 1.27 5.08
N GLN A 68 20.62 2.56 4.93
CA GLN A 68 21.96 2.99 4.57
C GLN A 68 22.91 3.08 5.77
N VAL A 69 22.42 2.97 7.00
CA VAL A 69 23.26 2.94 8.21
C VAL A 69 24.06 1.64 8.29
N CYS A 70 23.39 0.50 8.13
CA CYS A 70 23.98 -0.84 8.16
C CYS A 70 23.34 -1.72 7.07
N PRO A 71 23.68 -1.54 5.77
CA PRO A 71 23.05 -2.29 4.70
C PRO A 71 23.19 -3.81 4.83
N GLU A 72 24.34 -4.27 5.32
CA GLU A 72 24.68 -5.69 5.55
C GLU A 72 23.89 -6.35 6.70
N LYS A 73 23.26 -5.56 7.55
CA LYS A 73 22.32 -6.00 8.60
C LYS A 73 20.87 -5.65 8.27
N SER A 74 20.58 -5.08 7.10
CA SER A 74 19.26 -4.58 6.75
C SER A 74 18.49 -5.55 5.85
N VAL A 75 17.26 -5.84 6.23
CA VAL A 75 16.29 -6.61 5.45
C VAL A 75 15.07 -5.73 5.19
N LEU A 76 14.56 -5.74 3.96
CA LEU A 76 13.39 -4.97 3.57
C LEU A 76 12.20 -5.89 3.26
N ILE A 77 11.05 -5.55 3.85
CA ILE A 77 9.73 -6.03 3.43
C ILE A 77 9.12 -4.89 2.62
N PRO A 78 9.29 -4.86 1.30
CA PRO A 78 9.09 -3.62 0.54
C PRO A 78 7.64 -3.22 0.37
N CYS A 79 6.72 -4.13 0.23
CA CYS A 79 5.33 -3.88 -0.17
C CYS A 79 5.27 -3.14 -1.52
N PHE A 80 6.05 -3.59 -2.51
CA PHE A 80 6.10 -2.97 -3.83
C PHE A 80 4.79 -3.12 -4.60
N HIS A 81 4.41 -2.05 -5.26
CA HIS A 81 3.38 -2.02 -6.29
C HIS A 81 3.98 -1.51 -7.59
N ASP A 82 3.42 -1.90 -8.74
CA ASP A 82 3.83 -1.37 -10.05
C ASP A 82 3.29 0.06 -10.22
N GLU A 83 3.99 0.99 -9.59
CA GLU A 83 3.65 2.40 -9.51
C GLU A 83 4.93 3.27 -9.67
N ALA A 84 4.77 4.57 -9.94
CA ALA A 84 5.89 5.43 -10.27
C ALA A 84 7.00 5.49 -9.21
N TYR A 85 6.65 5.31 -7.94
CA TYR A 85 7.59 5.38 -6.83
C TYR A 85 8.64 4.26 -6.88
N VAL A 86 8.27 3.03 -7.27
CA VAL A 86 9.19 1.89 -7.29
C VAL A 86 10.34 2.08 -8.29
N TYR A 87 10.13 2.93 -9.30
CA TYR A 87 11.12 3.23 -10.34
C TYR A 87 12.08 4.36 -9.98
N MET A 88 11.93 5.01 -8.82
CA MET A 88 12.82 6.09 -8.40
C MET A 88 14.25 5.60 -8.30
N ARG A 89 15.18 6.38 -8.89
CA ARG A 89 16.58 6.01 -8.98
C ARG A 89 17.23 5.84 -7.62
N LEU A 90 16.88 6.70 -6.64
CA LEU A 90 17.46 6.63 -5.31
C LEU A 90 17.13 5.30 -4.59
N PHE A 91 15.93 4.78 -4.74
CA PHE A 91 15.56 3.47 -4.17
C PHE A 91 16.31 2.33 -4.86
N ARG A 92 16.41 2.38 -6.20
CA ARG A 92 17.18 1.37 -6.96
C ARG A 92 18.64 1.32 -6.56
N GLN A 93 19.25 2.46 -6.23
CA GLN A 93 20.65 2.53 -5.81
C GLN A 93 20.85 2.12 -4.34
N ALA A 94 19.88 2.35 -3.47
CA ALA A 94 19.99 2.06 -2.05
C ALA A 94 19.66 0.59 -1.73
N TYR A 95 18.56 0.07 -2.25
CA TYR A 95 18.02 -1.21 -1.79
C TYR A 95 18.74 -2.43 -2.34
N VAL A 96 19.46 -2.30 -3.45
CA VAL A 96 20.34 -3.37 -3.96
C VAL A 96 21.52 -3.69 -3.04
N LYS A 97 21.78 -2.85 -2.03
CA LYS A 97 22.82 -3.05 -1.01
C LYS A 97 22.30 -3.78 0.23
N ALA A 98 21.01 -4.02 0.33
CA ALA A 98 20.42 -4.71 1.45
C ALA A 98 20.91 -6.16 1.54
N ARG A 99 21.03 -6.67 2.76
CA ARG A 99 21.29 -8.09 3.01
C ARG A 99 20.21 -8.97 2.40
N GLY A 100 18.93 -8.56 2.51
CA GLY A 100 17.85 -9.38 2.03
C GLY A 100 16.54 -8.62 1.79
N MET A 101 15.68 -9.27 0.99
CA MET A 101 14.34 -8.83 0.66
C MET A 101 13.34 -9.93 1.00
N ILE A 102 12.24 -9.57 1.67
CA ILE A 102 11.15 -10.49 1.99
C ILE A 102 9.89 -9.96 1.31
N TYR A 103 9.36 -10.74 0.36
CA TYR A 103 8.18 -10.34 -0.40
C TYR A 103 6.91 -10.98 0.14
N ASN A 104 5.81 -10.26 0.05
CA ASN A 104 4.49 -10.73 0.46
C ASN A 104 3.81 -11.60 -0.61
N ALA A 105 4.24 -11.48 -1.88
CA ALA A 105 3.66 -12.22 -3.00
C ALA A 105 4.67 -12.39 -4.13
N MET A 106 4.53 -13.46 -4.93
CA MET A 106 5.39 -13.71 -6.10
C MET A 106 5.39 -12.55 -7.11
N PRO A 107 4.24 -11.94 -7.48
CA PRO A 107 4.23 -10.80 -8.39
C PRO A 107 5.03 -9.59 -7.90
N GLU A 108 5.11 -9.39 -6.59
CA GLU A 108 5.96 -8.36 -5.97
C GLU A 108 7.45 -8.65 -6.20
N MET A 109 7.87 -9.90 -5.99
CA MET A 109 9.25 -10.36 -6.25
C MET A 109 9.61 -10.27 -7.74
N GLU A 110 8.69 -10.62 -8.63
CA GLU A 110 8.86 -10.48 -10.08
C GLU A 110 9.02 -9.02 -10.50
N LEU A 111 8.22 -8.11 -9.95
CA LEU A 111 8.36 -6.68 -10.15
C LEU A 111 9.73 -6.19 -9.66
N ALA A 112 10.13 -6.58 -8.47
CA ALA A 112 11.41 -6.23 -7.88
C ALA A 112 12.57 -6.64 -8.79
N ASN A 113 12.60 -7.87 -9.28
CA ASN A 113 13.64 -8.38 -10.17
C ASN A 113 13.63 -7.74 -11.59
N ARG A 114 12.51 -7.13 -12.00
CA ARG A 114 12.46 -6.31 -13.24
C ARG A 114 13.07 -4.93 -13.06
N VAL A 115 12.95 -4.36 -11.85
CA VAL A 115 13.27 -2.95 -11.58
C VAL A 115 14.65 -2.78 -10.95
N TYR A 116 15.06 -3.73 -10.10
CA TYR A 116 16.28 -3.69 -9.30
C TYR A 116 17.28 -4.75 -9.76
N ASP A 117 18.56 -4.42 -9.73
CA ASP A 117 19.65 -5.35 -10.04
C ASP A 117 20.17 -5.99 -8.73
N PHE A 118 19.49 -6.99 -8.25
CA PHE A 118 19.86 -7.72 -7.03
C PHE A 118 20.89 -8.81 -7.34
N THR A 119 22.17 -8.49 -7.25
CA THR A 119 23.26 -9.45 -7.51
C THR A 119 23.70 -10.23 -6.27
N THR A 120 23.63 -9.61 -5.09
CA THR A 120 24.10 -10.19 -3.81
C THR A 120 23.04 -10.23 -2.72
N THR A 121 21.88 -9.64 -2.95
CA THR A 121 20.78 -9.55 -2.00
C THR A 121 20.03 -10.88 -1.95
N GLU A 122 19.92 -11.48 -0.77
CA GLU A 122 19.09 -12.67 -0.55
C GLU A 122 17.60 -12.31 -0.73
N GLN A 123 16.84 -13.19 -1.37
CA GLN A 123 15.45 -12.93 -1.69
C GLN A 123 14.56 -14.11 -1.32
N ILE A 124 13.43 -13.84 -0.65
CA ILE A 124 12.43 -14.84 -0.33
C ILE A 124 11.01 -14.28 -0.47
N CYS A 125 10.09 -15.07 -0.97
CA CYS A 125 8.65 -14.80 -0.92
C CYS A 125 8.04 -15.60 0.23
N MET A 126 7.61 -14.92 1.31
CA MET A 126 7.05 -15.55 2.51
C MET A 126 5.52 -15.52 2.57
N GLY A 127 4.90 -14.54 1.90
CA GLY A 127 3.49 -14.26 2.09
C GLY A 127 3.20 -13.47 3.37
N ILE A 128 1.91 -13.34 3.68
CA ILE A 128 1.41 -12.67 4.89
C ILE A 128 0.73 -13.70 5.77
N GLY A 129 1.14 -13.79 7.03
CA GLY A 129 0.49 -14.66 8.02
C GLY A 129 -0.92 -14.16 8.36
N MET A 130 -1.86 -15.09 8.47
CA MET A 130 -3.24 -14.81 8.89
C MET A 130 -3.63 -15.72 10.06
N ASP A 131 -4.35 -15.15 11.04
CA ASP A 131 -5.01 -15.97 12.05
C ASP A 131 -6.26 -16.63 11.44
N THR A 132 -6.21 -17.95 11.30
CA THR A 132 -7.33 -18.74 10.77
C THR A 132 -8.29 -19.25 11.86
N LYS A 133 -8.02 -18.97 13.14
CA LYS A 133 -8.85 -19.39 14.27
C LYS A 133 -9.93 -18.38 14.62
N ILE A 134 -10.06 -17.29 13.86
CA ILE A 134 -11.09 -16.29 14.08
C ILE A 134 -12.46 -16.94 13.89
N GLN A 135 -13.27 -16.92 14.95
CA GLN A 135 -14.67 -17.34 14.87
C GLN A 135 -15.51 -16.16 14.39
N SER A 136 -16.39 -16.42 13.43
CA SER A 136 -17.34 -15.43 12.93
C SER A 136 -18.76 -15.84 13.33
N ASP A 137 -19.59 -14.85 13.67
CA ASP A 137 -21.01 -15.03 13.95
C ASP A 137 -21.81 -14.27 12.88
N ALA A 138 -22.27 -15.04 11.88
CA ALA A 138 -23.04 -14.50 10.77
C ALA A 138 -24.42 -14.00 11.20
N ASP A 139 -25.04 -14.65 12.20
CA ASP A 139 -26.37 -14.28 12.69
C ASP A 139 -26.32 -12.99 13.51
N ALA A 140 -25.30 -12.85 14.36
CA ALA A 140 -25.05 -11.59 15.07
C ALA A 140 -24.79 -10.42 14.09
N PHE A 141 -24.00 -10.64 13.04
CA PHE A 141 -23.77 -9.63 12.01
C PHE A 141 -25.07 -9.22 11.31
N ARG A 142 -25.85 -10.18 10.84
CA ARG A 142 -27.15 -9.93 10.20
C ARG A 142 -28.10 -9.15 11.11
N LYS A 143 -28.21 -9.57 12.35
CA LYS A 143 -29.08 -8.92 13.36
C LYS A 143 -28.62 -7.48 13.63
N GLN A 144 -27.31 -7.27 13.79
CA GLN A 144 -26.75 -5.95 14.09
C GLN A 144 -27.01 -4.94 12.98
N PHE A 145 -26.92 -5.36 11.70
CA PHE A 145 -27.03 -4.47 10.54
C PHE A 145 -28.39 -4.56 9.82
N GLY A 146 -29.35 -5.33 10.34
CA GLY A 146 -30.67 -5.48 9.73
C GLY A 146 -30.65 -6.13 8.35
N ILE A 147 -29.74 -7.09 8.14
CA ILE A 147 -29.56 -7.75 6.83
C ILE A 147 -30.30 -9.09 6.86
N ASP A 148 -31.44 -9.13 6.21
CA ASP A 148 -32.34 -10.32 6.15
C ASP A 148 -32.20 -11.09 4.81
N LYS A 149 -31.61 -10.48 3.79
CA LYS A 149 -31.51 -11.02 2.44
C LYS A 149 -30.12 -11.57 2.12
N PRO A 150 -29.96 -12.35 1.06
CA PRO A 150 -28.63 -12.70 0.52
C PRO A 150 -27.82 -11.45 0.19
N PHE A 151 -26.52 -11.48 0.48
CA PHE A 151 -25.68 -10.32 0.21
C PHE A 151 -24.28 -10.69 -0.29
N ILE A 152 -23.68 -9.78 -1.05
CA ILE A 152 -22.25 -9.74 -1.36
C ILE A 152 -21.60 -8.76 -0.39
N LEU A 153 -20.53 -9.18 0.27
CA LEU A 153 -19.76 -8.32 1.18
C LEU A 153 -18.50 -7.80 0.48
N TYR A 154 -18.36 -6.49 0.46
CA TYR A 154 -17.08 -5.82 0.16
C TYR A 154 -16.48 -5.28 1.45
N ALA A 155 -15.24 -5.65 1.75
CA ALA A 155 -14.49 -5.17 2.91
C ALA A 155 -13.24 -4.42 2.45
N GLY A 156 -13.14 -3.11 2.72
CA GLY A 156 -11.99 -2.30 2.33
C GLY A 156 -12.29 -0.82 2.18
N ARG A 157 -11.29 -0.03 1.87
CA ARG A 157 -11.47 1.40 1.56
C ARG A 157 -12.32 1.56 0.30
N LYS A 158 -13.30 2.46 0.35
CA LYS A 158 -14.20 2.75 -0.76
C LYS A 158 -13.62 3.89 -1.61
N ASP A 159 -12.54 3.60 -2.33
CA ASP A 159 -11.82 4.57 -3.18
C ASP A 159 -11.61 4.06 -4.61
N VAL A 160 -11.08 4.93 -5.46
CA VAL A 160 -10.79 4.64 -6.87
C VAL A 160 -9.75 3.53 -7.02
N GLY A 161 -8.70 3.53 -6.17
CA GLY A 161 -7.64 2.52 -6.20
C GLY A 161 -8.12 1.11 -5.88
N LYS A 162 -9.25 0.97 -5.17
CA LYS A 162 -9.93 -0.32 -4.90
C LYS A 162 -11.03 -0.64 -5.91
N ASN A 163 -11.20 0.16 -6.94
CA ASN A 163 -12.15 -0.02 -8.04
C ASN A 163 -13.62 -0.19 -7.61
N VAL A 164 -13.99 0.39 -6.45
CA VAL A 164 -15.33 0.25 -5.88
C VAL A 164 -16.40 0.90 -6.76
N HIS A 165 -16.03 1.94 -7.51
CA HIS A 165 -16.92 2.58 -8.48
C HIS A 165 -17.42 1.61 -9.56
N THR A 166 -16.55 0.73 -10.04
CA THR A 166 -16.89 -0.32 -11.02
C THR A 166 -17.78 -1.38 -10.36
N LEU A 167 -17.47 -1.80 -9.14
CA LEU A 167 -18.31 -2.74 -8.38
C LEU A 167 -19.74 -2.21 -8.25
N LEU A 168 -19.91 -0.96 -7.85
CA LEU A 168 -21.23 -0.33 -7.70
C LEU A 168 -22.01 -0.32 -9.02
N ARG A 169 -21.35 0.07 -10.13
CA ARG A 169 -22.00 0.09 -11.45
C ARG A 169 -22.40 -1.30 -11.92
N TYR A 170 -21.55 -2.30 -11.73
CA TYR A 170 -21.86 -3.68 -12.11
C TYR A 170 -22.97 -4.27 -11.25
N PHE A 171 -22.96 -3.96 -9.94
CA PHE A 171 -24.04 -4.40 -9.07
C PHE A 171 -25.37 -3.75 -9.43
N ALA A 172 -25.42 -2.45 -9.74
CA ALA A 172 -26.62 -1.77 -10.20
C ALA A 172 -27.15 -2.39 -11.51
N GLU A 173 -26.26 -2.66 -12.48
CA GLU A 173 -26.64 -3.33 -13.72
C GLU A 173 -27.15 -4.77 -13.49
N TRP A 174 -26.54 -5.50 -12.55
CA TRP A 174 -27.04 -6.80 -12.13
C TRP A 174 -28.47 -6.71 -11.58
N LYS A 175 -28.71 -5.77 -10.66
CA LYS A 175 -30.03 -5.54 -10.07
C LYS A 175 -31.08 -5.21 -11.11
N HIS A 176 -30.74 -4.36 -12.07
CA HIS A 176 -31.62 -4.00 -13.16
C HIS A 176 -32.02 -5.21 -14.01
N ARG A 177 -31.07 -6.11 -14.32
CA ARG A 177 -31.33 -7.29 -15.14
C ARG A 177 -32.03 -8.43 -14.41
N LYS A 178 -31.69 -8.66 -13.16
CA LYS A 178 -32.14 -9.85 -12.41
C LYS A 178 -33.34 -9.60 -11.51
N GLN A 179 -33.50 -8.37 -11.02
CA GLN A 179 -34.60 -7.97 -10.11
C GLN A 179 -34.73 -8.91 -8.89
N ASP A 180 -33.58 -9.45 -8.44
CA ASP A 180 -33.50 -10.34 -7.28
C ASP A 180 -33.35 -9.57 -5.96
N ASP A 181 -33.40 -10.29 -4.84
CA ASP A 181 -33.28 -9.73 -3.51
C ASP A 181 -31.83 -9.57 -3.01
N LEU A 182 -30.84 -9.82 -3.88
CA LEU A 182 -29.41 -9.71 -3.52
C LEU A 182 -29.07 -8.28 -3.10
N GLN A 183 -28.35 -8.15 -1.98
CA GLN A 183 -27.87 -6.88 -1.43
C GLN A 183 -26.35 -6.75 -1.61
N LEU A 184 -25.84 -5.53 -1.70
CA LEU A 184 -24.42 -5.24 -1.65
C LEU A 184 -24.12 -4.51 -0.33
N VAL A 185 -23.31 -5.14 0.51
CA VAL A 185 -22.89 -4.60 1.81
C VAL A 185 -21.45 -4.11 1.69
N LEU A 186 -21.20 -2.86 2.02
CA LEU A 186 -19.87 -2.24 1.94
C LEU A 186 -19.40 -1.85 3.33
N ILE A 187 -18.27 -2.40 3.79
CA ILE A 187 -17.62 -2.04 5.05
C ILE A 187 -16.24 -1.43 4.82
N GLY A 188 -15.88 -0.46 5.66
CA GLY A 188 -14.62 0.28 5.58
C GLY A 188 -14.82 1.76 5.31
N GLY A 189 -13.75 2.56 5.39
CA GLY A 189 -13.78 4.00 5.17
C GLY A 189 -13.90 4.44 3.71
N GLY A 190 -14.08 5.76 3.47
CA GLY A 190 -14.08 6.35 2.13
C GLY A 190 -15.48 6.57 1.54
N ASP A 191 -16.53 6.74 2.37
CA ASP A 191 -17.91 6.95 1.91
C ASP A 191 -18.06 8.15 0.96
N ILE A 192 -17.33 9.23 1.22
CA ILE A 192 -17.35 10.45 0.39
C ILE A 192 -16.88 10.16 -1.03
N ALA A 193 -15.90 9.26 -1.20
CA ALA A 193 -15.35 8.94 -2.52
C ALA A 193 -16.36 8.27 -3.45
N ILE A 194 -17.36 7.56 -2.92
CA ILE A 194 -18.39 6.86 -3.72
C ILE A 194 -19.72 7.61 -3.80
N GLN A 195 -19.89 8.71 -3.05
CA GLN A 195 -21.14 9.45 -2.94
C GLN A 195 -21.70 9.88 -4.31
N SER A 196 -20.87 10.40 -5.18
CA SER A 196 -21.28 10.86 -6.52
C SER A 196 -21.80 9.71 -7.39
N VAL A 197 -21.19 8.54 -7.29
CA VAL A 197 -21.61 7.35 -8.04
C VAL A 197 -22.94 6.81 -7.52
N LEU A 198 -23.09 6.75 -6.20
CA LEU A 198 -24.37 6.33 -5.57
C LEU A 198 -25.51 7.25 -5.98
N THR A 199 -25.29 8.57 -5.94
CA THR A 199 -26.30 9.55 -6.39
C THR A 199 -26.71 9.35 -7.85
N GLN A 200 -25.72 9.13 -8.74
CA GLN A 200 -25.99 8.87 -10.15
C GLN A 200 -26.79 7.58 -10.40
N LEU A 201 -26.51 6.52 -9.62
CA LEU A 201 -27.22 5.26 -9.73
C LEU A 201 -28.66 5.35 -9.20
N LEU A 202 -28.87 6.09 -8.10
CA LEU A 202 -30.20 6.32 -7.52
C LEU A 202 -31.13 7.16 -8.41
N VAL A 203 -30.56 8.07 -9.22
CA VAL A 203 -31.34 8.91 -10.17
C VAL A 203 -31.73 8.14 -11.43
N LYS A 204 -30.98 7.10 -11.79
CA LYS A 204 -31.24 6.29 -13.01
C LYS A 204 -32.14 5.09 -12.77
N GLY A 205 -32.36 4.71 -11.54
CA GLY A 205 -33.13 3.52 -11.15
C GLY A 205 -34.52 3.77 -10.81
#